data_7c7eea18846ac91c328845569a2c57a0
#
_entry.id   7c7eea18846ac91c328845569a2c57a0
#
_cell.length_a   1.000
_cell.length_b   1.000
_cell.length_c   1.000
_cell.angle_alpha   90.00
_cell.angle_beta   90.00
_cell.angle_gamma   90.00
#
_symmetry.space_group_name_H-M   'P 1'
#
loop_
_entity.id
_entity.type
_entity.pdbx_description
1 polymer ?
#
loop_
_entity_poly.entity_id
_entity_poly.type
_entity_poly.pdbx_seq_one_letter_code
_entity_poly.pdbx_strand_id
1 'polypeptide(L)'
;MPPVEGRDREAFVDGELPKYFMTDSLFTDETPVMGYKWWESFGDSILDSLVTLAVKNNPDVFTAIDNIIAARASLRTAQSAYYPNIGVSAGWSKSRGSRTLNSESVLAYADVMQEYLFAKVNASWEIDLFGKIITGVKSARYSYEADIETYNATILSLICDMATYYAELRTLQQQYIVAEKNIASQRAIMEITEVRYNTGLASQLDVAQAKSVYFSTHSSVPPLVSAIRQQINAITVLAGLFPPQLYDWLSAPEKLPDYARIIPVGTPALLLEQRPDIVAARNMILSAKAAVNKVRSNFAPTLSVNGSFGFASHNLNRLFNNKSITYDITPQLNWNIFQGAATFNALKSSKAEYDAAIRNYNALLQKGVQETDNAMAAYTGRVKQVVELKELVVQGEITLKLSLDLYKRGLTNFQNVLDAQRSLLEYQNSLVSAQGNALSSLISLYRATGGGWESYGYDN
;
A
#
# COMPACT_ATOMS: atom_id res chain seq x y z
N MET A 1 18.30 24.16 24.39
CA MET A 1 17.36 24.25 23.24
C MET A 1 16.32 25.28 23.58
N PRO A 2 16.09 26.30 22.76
CA PRO A 2 15.04 27.28 23.02
C PRO A 2 13.69 26.62 23.04
N PRO A 3 12.75 27.05 23.88
CA PRO A 3 11.40 26.51 23.88
C PRO A 3 10.74 26.83 22.56
N VAL A 4 10.19 25.82 21.89
CA VAL A 4 9.32 26.01 20.73
C VAL A 4 7.95 26.44 21.26
N GLU A 5 7.86 27.68 21.72
CA GLU A 5 6.60 28.32 22.08
C GLU A 5 5.96 28.97 20.83
N GLY A 6 4.67 28.69 20.63
CA GLY A 6 3.81 29.54 19.83
C GLY A 6 3.72 29.25 18.33
N ARG A 7 3.83 28.00 17.86
CA ARG A 7 3.19 27.63 16.59
C ARG A 7 1.80 27.09 16.89
N ASP A 8 0.80 27.80 16.36
CA ASP A 8 -0.58 27.34 16.40
C ASP A 8 -0.62 25.91 15.84
N ARG A 9 -1.03 25.00 16.73
CA ARG A 9 -0.99 23.55 16.52
C ARG A 9 -2.26 23.06 15.85
N GLU A 10 -2.91 23.92 15.09
CA GLU A 10 -4.07 23.50 14.32
C GLU A 10 -3.62 22.67 13.14
N ALA A 11 -4.35 21.58 12.94
CA ALA A 11 -4.17 20.71 11.79
C ALA A 11 -4.18 21.55 10.52
N PHE A 12 -3.41 21.14 9.53
CA PHE A 12 -3.51 21.66 8.18
C PHE A 12 -5.02 21.73 7.84
N VAL A 13 -5.53 22.92 7.64
CA VAL A 13 -6.94 23.10 7.39
C VAL A 13 -7.13 22.92 5.89
N ASP A 14 -8.20 22.23 5.49
CA ASP A 14 -8.61 21.99 4.10
C ASP A 14 -8.62 23.28 3.22
N GLY A 15 -8.55 24.45 3.84
CA GLY A 15 -8.50 25.76 3.17
C GLY A 15 -7.17 26.15 2.51
N GLU A 16 -6.07 25.40 2.73
CA GLU A 16 -4.77 25.65 2.10
C GLU A 16 -4.51 24.75 0.88
N LEU A 17 -5.40 23.82 0.57
CA LEU A 17 -5.30 23.01 -0.63
C LEU A 17 -5.51 23.88 -1.88
N PRO A 18 -4.75 23.64 -2.97
CA PRO A 18 -5.04 24.26 -4.25
C PRO A 18 -6.43 23.83 -4.70
N LYS A 19 -7.22 24.77 -5.22
CA LYS A 19 -8.59 24.50 -5.68
C LYS A 19 -8.63 23.60 -6.90
N TYR A 20 -7.59 23.65 -7.73
CA TYR A 20 -7.47 22.89 -8.98
C TYR A 20 -6.05 22.39 -9.12
N PHE A 21 -5.87 21.29 -9.84
CA PHE A 21 -4.57 20.87 -10.34
C PHE A 21 -4.10 21.77 -11.47
N MET A 22 -2.81 21.73 -11.83
CA MET A 22 -2.31 22.37 -13.05
C MET A 22 -2.75 21.53 -14.25
N THR A 23 -3.96 21.84 -14.78
CA THR A 23 -4.62 21.00 -15.79
C THR A 23 -4.23 21.36 -17.22
N ASP A 24 -4.17 20.36 -18.09
CA ASP A 24 -4.13 20.45 -19.56
C ASP A 24 -5.48 19.95 -20.12
N SER A 25 -5.76 20.22 -21.39
CA SER A 25 -7.01 19.86 -22.11
C SER A 25 -7.37 18.36 -22.14
N LEU A 26 -6.48 17.50 -21.65
CA LEU A 26 -6.71 16.04 -21.57
C LEU A 26 -7.46 15.62 -20.30
N PHE A 27 -7.71 16.53 -19.37
CA PHE A 27 -8.31 16.22 -18.08
C PHE A 27 -9.60 17.00 -17.88
N THR A 28 -10.54 16.42 -17.15
CA THR A 28 -11.78 17.08 -16.74
C THR A 28 -11.86 17.09 -15.22
N ASP A 29 -12.49 18.17 -14.68
CA ASP A 29 -12.79 18.29 -13.24
C ASP A 29 -13.97 17.41 -12.81
N GLU A 30 -14.48 16.56 -13.72
CA GLU A 30 -15.53 15.62 -13.38
C GLU A 30 -15.03 14.60 -12.34
N THR A 31 -15.86 14.38 -11.33
CA THR A 31 -15.56 13.40 -10.29
C THR A 31 -15.50 12.00 -10.90
N PRO A 32 -14.38 11.26 -10.75
CA PRO A 32 -14.33 9.87 -11.13
C PRO A 32 -15.46 9.09 -10.44
N VAL A 33 -16.10 8.18 -11.16
CA VAL A 33 -17.19 7.35 -10.58
C VAL A 33 -16.57 6.44 -9.52
N MET A 34 -17.02 6.54 -8.27
CA MET A 34 -16.60 5.63 -7.19
C MET A 34 -16.90 4.17 -7.56
N GLY A 35 -15.98 3.26 -7.27
CA GLY A 35 -16.10 1.85 -7.65
C GLY A 35 -15.78 1.55 -9.11
N TYR A 36 -15.28 2.53 -9.86
CA TYR A 36 -14.90 2.35 -11.26
C TYR A 36 -13.64 1.50 -11.37
N LYS A 37 -13.77 0.35 -11.98
CA LYS A 37 -12.65 -0.52 -12.34
C LYS A 37 -11.96 0.04 -13.59
N TRP A 38 -11.11 1.04 -13.41
CA TRP A 38 -10.48 1.76 -14.51
C TRP A 38 -9.71 0.85 -15.47
N TRP A 39 -9.17 -0.28 -15.00
CA TRP A 39 -8.46 -1.26 -15.85
C TRP A 39 -9.39 -1.96 -16.84
N GLU A 40 -10.69 -2.13 -16.56
CA GLU A 40 -11.68 -2.66 -17.51
C GLU A 40 -11.87 -1.71 -18.71
N SER A 41 -11.61 -0.40 -18.54
CA SER A 41 -11.66 0.57 -19.64
C SER A 41 -10.60 0.33 -20.73
N PHE A 42 -9.58 -0.44 -20.44
CA PHE A 42 -8.56 -0.85 -21.40
C PHE A 42 -9.07 -1.93 -22.38
N GLY A 43 -10.22 -2.52 -22.13
CA GLY A 43 -10.85 -3.53 -22.99
C GLY A 43 -10.05 -4.84 -23.11
N ASP A 44 -9.20 -5.13 -22.11
CA ASP A 44 -8.31 -6.29 -22.10
C ASP A 44 -8.73 -7.29 -21.01
N SER A 45 -9.41 -8.36 -21.44
CA SER A 45 -9.94 -9.40 -20.54
C SER A 45 -8.85 -10.19 -19.81
N ILE A 46 -7.61 -10.21 -20.33
CA ILE A 46 -6.46 -10.86 -19.67
C ILE A 46 -6.07 -10.04 -18.47
N LEU A 47 -5.98 -8.71 -18.60
CA LEU A 47 -5.69 -7.80 -17.49
C LEU A 47 -6.75 -7.92 -16.39
N ASP A 48 -8.04 -7.93 -16.75
CA ASP A 48 -9.14 -8.07 -15.80
C ASP A 48 -9.04 -9.38 -14.99
N SER A 49 -8.70 -10.47 -15.68
CA SER A 49 -8.50 -11.78 -15.07
C SER A 49 -7.26 -11.79 -14.14
N LEU A 50 -6.16 -11.15 -14.54
CA LEU A 50 -4.93 -11.05 -13.75
C LEU A 50 -5.15 -10.23 -12.48
N VAL A 51 -5.85 -9.10 -12.55
CA VAL A 51 -6.19 -8.29 -11.38
C VAL A 51 -7.03 -9.11 -10.39
N THR A 52 -8.07 -9.77 -10.90
CA THR A 52 -8.93 -10.61 -10.05
C THR A 52 -8.15 -11.76 -9.39
N LEU A 53 -7.25 -12.40 -10.14
CA LEU A 53 -6.41 -13.48 -9.66
C LEU A 53 -5.42 -12.98 -8.59
N ALA A 54 -4.80 -11.81 -8.80
CA ALA A 54 -3.88 -11.21 -7.86
C ALA A 54 -4.58 -10.86 -6.53
N VAL A 55 -5.69 -10.16 -6.57
CA VAL A 55 -6.44 -9.80 -5.36
C VAL A 55 -6.85 -11.04 -4.56
N LYS A 56 -7.16 -12.14 -5.25
CA LYS A 56 -7.58 -13.39 -4.60
C LYS A 56 -6.43 -14.17 -3.95
N ASN A 57 -5.22 -14.11 -4.49
CA ASN A 57 -4.15 -15.04 -4.11
C ASN A 57 -2.88 -14.35 -3.59
N ASN A 58 -2.76 -13.02 -3.68
CA ASN A 58 -1.54 -12.31 -3.30
C ASN A 58 -1.29 -12.40 -1.77
N PRO A 59 -0.08 -12.78 -1.33
CA PRO A 59 0.26 -12.91 0.09
C PRO A 59 0.17 -11.60 0.88
N ASP A 60 0.44 -10.45 0.25
CA ASP A 60 0.38 -9.15 0.93
C ASP A 60 -1.08 -8.77 1.26
N VAL A 61 -2.04 -9.17 0.41
CA VAL A 61 -3.48 -9.01 0.68
C VAL A 61 -3.88 -9.84 1.91
N PHE A 62 -3.45 -11.10 2.00
CA PHE A 62 -3.71 -11.93 3.18
C PHE A 62 -3.06 -11.36 4.44
N THR A 63 -1.82 -10.87 4.34
CA THR A 63 -1.15 -10.19 5.45
C THR A 63 -1.93 -8.96 5.91
N ALA A 64 -2.46 -8.17 4.98
CA ALA A 64 -3.29 -7.01 5.32
C ALA A 64 -4.60 -7.42 6.01
N ILE A 65 -5.24 -8.52 5.58
CA ILE A 65 -6.41 -9.10 6.26
C ILE A 65 -6.06 -9.57 7.67
N ASP A 66 -4.94 -10.25 7.85
CA ASP A 66 -4.47 -10.70 9.17
C ASP A 66 -4.21 -9.50 10.11
N ASN A 67 -3.70 -8.39 9.59
CA ASN A 67 -3.52 -7.15 10.35
C ASN A 67 -4.87 -6.57 10.79
N ILE A 68 -5.90 -6.59 9.94
CA ILE A 68 -7.27 -6.18 10.33
C ILE A 68 -7.82 -7.09 11.43
N ILE A 69 -7.63 -8.40 11.33
CA ILE A 69 -8.06 -9.36 12.36
C ILE A 69 -7.35 -9.08 13.69
N ALA A 70 -6.04 -8.82 13.67
CA ALA A 70 -5.24 -8.47 14.85
C ALA A 70 -5.69 -7.13 15.47
N ALA A 71 -5.93 -6.12 14.64
CA ALA A 71 -6.43 -4.82 15.09
C ALA A 71 -7.84 -4.92 15.70
N ARG A 72 -8.72 -5.72 15.09
CA ARG A 72 -10.06 -6.01 15.64
C ARG A 72 -10.00 -6.73 16.99
N ALA A 73 -9.07 -7.69 17.13
CA ALA A 73 -8.84 -8.36 18.41
C ALA A 73 -8.30 -7.38 19.47
N SER A 74 -7.42 -6.47 19.09
CA SER A 74 -6.88 -5.40 19.95
C SER A 74 -8.00 -4.44 20.40
N LEU A 75 -8.89 -4.07 19.48
CA LEU A 75 -10.09 -3.27 19.82
C LEU A 75 -10.97 -4.01 20.84
N ARG A 76 -11.25 -5.30 20.64
CA ARG A 76 -12.04 -6.11 21.59
C ARG A 76 -11.34 -6.24 22.94
N THR A 77 -10.02 -6.36 22.95
CA THR A 77 -9.21 -6.34 24.17
C THR A 77 -9.35 -4.99 24.90
N ALA A 78 -9.32 -3.86 24.18
CA ALA A 78 -9.58 -2.56 24.78
C ALA A 78 -11.02 -2.47 25.34
N GLN A 79 -12.00 -3.01 24.63
CA GLN A 79 -13.42 -3.05 25.06
C GLN A 79 -13.63 -3.93 26.29
N SER A 80 -12.78 -4.94 26.55
CA SER A 80 -12.89 -5.78 27.74
C SER A 80 -12.76 -5.01 29.04
N ALA A 81 -12.12 -3.83 29.01
CA ALA A 81 -12.04 -2.92 30.16
C ALA A 81 -13.41 -2.36 30.64
N TYR A 82 -14.46 -2.46 29.82
CA TYR A 82 -15.83 -2.12 30.25
C TYR A 82 -16.44 -3.14 31.25
N TYR A 83 -15.85 -4.34 31.31
CA TYR A 83 -16.38 -5.45 32.12
C TYR A 83 -15.46 -5.75 33.28
N PRO A 84 -16.00 -6.33 34.39
CA PRO A 84 -15.17 -6.80 35.47
C PRO A 84 -14.22 -7.92 35.03
N ASN A 85 -13.03 -7.91 35.61
CA ASN A 85 -12.10 -9.04 35.54
C ASN A 85 -12.42 -10.03 36.65
N ILE A 86 -12.73 -11.28 36.31
CA ILE A 86 -13.09 -12.32 37.27
C ILE A 86 -12.02 -13.39 37.23
N GLY A 87 -11.41 -13.68 38.38
CA GLY A 87 -10.39 -14.70 38.56
C GLY A 87 -10.67 -15.63 39.72
N VAL A 88 -10.09 -16.82 39.70
CA VAL A 88 -10.14 -17.76 40.83
C VAL A 88 -8.76 -17.84 41.44
N SER A 89 -8.67 -17.80 42.75
CA SER A 89 -7.45 -18.01 43.52
C SER A 89 -7.66 -19.04 44.61
N ALA A 90 -6.73 -19.96 44.76
CA ALA A 90 -6.68 -20.91 45.84
C ALA A 90 -5.26 -21.00 46.37
N GLY A 91 -5.08 -21.12 47.65
CA GLY A 91 -3.75 -21.14 48.23
C GLY A 91 -3.77 -21.38 49.73
N TRP A 92 -2.56 -21.42 50.27
CA TRP A 92 -2.26 -21.46 51.68
C TRP A 92 -1.49 -20.19 52.07
N SER A 93 -1.93 -19.54 53.12
CA SER A 93 -1.31 -18.34 53.67
C SER A 93 -0.85 -18.62 55.10
N LYS A 94 0.42 -18.28 55.38
CA LYS A 94 0.96 -18.27 56.71
C LYS A 94 1.62 -16.92 56.96
N SER A 95 1.12 -16.18 57.91
CA SER A 95 1.63 -14.87 58.25
C SER A 95 1.89 -14.75 59.76
N ARG A 96 2.90 -13.96 60.10
CA ARG A 96 3.19 -13.60 61.50
C ARG A 96 3.22 -12.09 61.61
N GLY A 97 2.29 -11.53 62.38
CA GLY A 97 2.29 -10.10 62.71
C GLY A 97 3.40 -9.72 63.65
N SER A 98 3.79 -8.43 63.66
CA SER A 98 4.74 -7.89 64.61
C SER A 98 4.13 -7.79 66.01
N ARG A 99 4.84 -8.32 67.01
CA ARG A 99 4.38 -8.21 68.42
C ARG A 99 4.52 -6.79 69.00
N THR A 100 5.39 -5.97 68.41
CA THR A 100 5.63 -4.59 68.84
C THR A 100 4.65 -3.59 68.25
N LEU A 101 3.76 -3.99 67.32
CA LEU A 101 2.68 -3.15 66.78
C LEU A 101 1.36 -3.28 67.60
N ASN A 102 1.23 -4.31 68.43
CA ASN A 102 0.08 -4.47 69.29
C ASN A 102 0.32 -3.71 70.62
N SER A 103 -0.40 -2.60 70.80
CA SER A 103 -0.36 -1.86 72.07
C SER A 103 -0.96 -2.71 73.20
N GLU A 104 -0.56 -2.37 74.46
CA GLU A 104 -0.83 -3.05 75.71
C GLU A 104 -2.29 -3.25 76.10
N SER A 105 -3.18 -3.62 75.25
CA SER A 105 -4.55 -3.95 75.64
C SER A 105 -4.72 -5.46 75.87
N VAL A 106 -5.59 -5.80 76.82
CA VAL A 106 -5.87 -7.09 77.46
C VAL A 106 -6.14 -8.29 76.50
N LEU A 107 -6.06 -8.13 75.23
CA LEU A 107 -6.19 -9.19 74.20
C LEU A 107 -4.82 -9.62 73.62
N ALA A 108 -3.70 -9.35 74.30
CA ALA A 108 -2.31 -9.68 73.87
C ALA A 108 -1.99 -11.17 73.75
N TYR A 109 -2.96 -12.06 73.94
CA TYR A 109 -2.83 -13.53 73.74
C TYR A 109 -3.42 -14.02 72.42
N ALA A 110 -3.92 -13.17 71.52
CA ALA A 110 -4.30 -13.63 70.20
C ALA A 110 -3.01 -14.01 69.45
N ASP A 111 -2.92 -15.26 69.04
CA ASP A 111 -1.78 -15.82 68.34
C ASP A 111 -1.44 -14.94 67.10
N VAL A 112 -0.28 -14.33 67.11
CA VAL A 112 0.18 -13.42 66.05
C VAL A 112 0.44 -14.21 64.73
N MET A 113 0.42 -15.55 64.80
CA MET A 113 0.51 -16.43 63.65
C MET A 113 -0.86 -16.75 63.12
N GLN A 114 -1.10 -16.37 61.85
CA GLN A 114 -2.29 -16.75 61.10
C GLN A 114 -1.87 -17.72 60.03
N GLU A 115 -2.52 -18.88 59.99
CA GLU A 115 -2.29 -19.91 59.00
C GLU A 115 -3.69 -20.39 58.52
N TYR A 116 -3.97 -20.26 57.21
CA TYR A 116 -5.24 -20.70 56.64
C TYR A 116 -5.11 -21.08 55.18
N LEU A 117 -5.96 -21.96 54.73
CA LEU A 117 -6.23 -22.32 53.34
C LEU A 117 -7.35 -21.46 52.84
N PHE A 118 -7.31 -21.07 51.58
CA PHE A 118 -8.40 -20.31 50.96
C PHE A 118 -8.64 -20.80 49.54
N ALA A 119 -9.91 -20.68 49.07
CA ALA A 119 -10.37 -20.81 47.71
C ALA A 119 -11.40 -19.73 47.44
N LYS A 120 -11.10 -18.79 46.56
CA LYS A 120 -11.91 -17.57 46.32
C LYS A 120 -12.06 -17.28 44.84
N VAL A 121 -13.22 -16.75 44.47
CA VAL A 121 -13.48 -16.01 43.24
C VAL A 121 -13.28 -14.53 43.54
N ASN A 122 -12.44 -13.88 42.76
CA ASN A 122 -12.14 -12.45 42.89
C ASN A 122 -12.73 -11.73 41.70
N ALA A 123 -13.31 -10.56 41.87
CA ALA A 123 -13.77 -9.67 40.84
C ALA A 123 -13.14 -8.29 41.03
N SER A 124 -12.66 -7.70 39.97
CA SER A 124 -12.10 -6.34 39.95
C SER A 124 -12.65 -5.58 38.76
N TRP A 125 -13.20 -4.40 39.00
CA TRP A 125 -13.79 -3.55 37.97
C TRP A 125 -13.45 -2.08 38.19
N GLU A 126 -12.91 -1.43 37.13
CA GLU A 126 -12.70 0.01 37.12
C GLU A 126 -13.91 0.70 36.50
N ILE A 127 -14.54 1.61 37.25
CA ILE A 127 -15.66 2.40 36.76
C ILE A 127 -15.13 3.65 36.09
N ASP A 128 -15.46 3.84 34.82
CA ASP A 128 -14.94 4.93 33.98
C ASP A 128 -15.66 6.26 34.25
N LEU A 129 -15.30 6.92 35.34
CA LEU A 129 -15.89 8.22 35.71
C LEU A 129 -15.32 9.37 34.86
N PHE A 130 -14.08 9.27 34.40
CA PHE A 130 -13.35 10.36 33.73
C PHE A 130 -12.99 10.06 32.27
N GLY A 131 -13.60 9.02 31.69
CA GLY A 131 -13.46 8.69 30.27
C GLY A 131 -12.14 8.05 29.86
N LYS A 132 -11.37 7.48 30.79
CA LYS A 132 -10.11 6.79 30.51
C LYS A 132 -10.33 5.55 29.65
N ILE A 133 -11.32 4.72 30.00
CA ILE A 133 -11.64 3.49 29.25
C ILE A 133 -12.28 3.86 27.91
N ILE A 134 -13.27 4.74 27.91
CA ILE A 134 -13.96 5.20 26.69
C ILE A 134 -12.98 5.79 25.68
N THR A 135 -12.05 6.63 26.12
CA THR A 135 -11.05 7.23 25.21
C THR A 135 -10.01 6.21 24.76
N GLY A 136 -9.66 5.23 25.60
CA GLY A 136 -8.81 4.11 25.22
C GLY A 136 -9.44 3.23 24.13
N VAL A 137 -10.73 2.92 24.26
CA VAL A 137 -11.50 2.18 23.25
C VAL A 137 -11.64 2.98 21.95
N LYS A 138 -11.88 4.30 22.05
CA LYS A 138 -11.93 5.17 20.86
C LYS A 138 -10.58 5.18 20.12
N SER A 139 -9.46 5.27 20.83
CA SER A 139 -8.14 5.19 20.23
C SER A 139 -7.93 3.88 19.48
N ALA A 140 -8.25 2.73 20.11
CA ALA A 140 -8.16 1.42 19.48
C ALA A 140 -9.11 1.26 18.28
N ARG A 141 -10.29 1.86 18.34
CA ARG A 141 -11.25 1.86 17.24
C ARG A 141 -10.73 2.61 16.01
N TYR A 142 -10.21 3.82 16.21
CA TYR A 142 -9.64 4.59 15.09
C TYR A 142 -8.38 3.93 14.51
N SER A 143 -7.57 3.24 15.33
CA SER A 143 -6.48 2.43 14.81
C SER A 143 -6.99 1.27 13.95
N TYR A 144 -8.04 0.57 14.37
CA TYR A 144 -8.69 -0.48 13.58
C TYR A 144 -9.24 0.05 12.25
N GLU A 145 -9.87 1.23 12.26
CA GLU A 145 -10.35 1.89 11.04
C GLU A 145 -9.19 2.29 10.12
N ALA A 146 -8.04 2.71 10.67
CA ALA A 146 -6.83 2.99 9.88
C ALA A 146 -6.23 1.73 9.23
N ASP A 147 -6.29 0.57 9.91
CA ASP A 147 -5.80 -0.69 9.35
C ASP A 147 -6.69 -1.19 8.19
N ILE A 148 -8.01 -0.93 8.24
CA ILE A 148 -8.91 -1.18 7.10
C ILE A 148 -8.48 -0.34 5.88
N GLU A 149 -8.20 0.95 6.08
CA GLU A 149 -7.75 1.82 4.98
C GLU A 149 -6.35 1.43 4.47
N THR A 150 -5.51 0.87 5.32
CA THR A 150 -4.21 0.32 4.90
C THR A 150 -4.37 -0.92 4.01
N TYR A 151 -5.37 -1.76 4.28
CA TYR A 151 -5.77 -2.84 3.37
C TYR A 151 -6.23 -2.28 2.02
N ASN A 152 -7.09 -1.26 2.01
CA ASN A 152 -7.55 -0.62 0.78
C ASN A 152 -6.38 -0.04 -0.03
N ALA A 153 -5.39 0.57 0.64
CA ALA A 153 -4.16 1.05 0.01
C ALA A 153 -3.31 -0.08 -0.60
N THR A 154 -3.28 -1.25 0.06
CA THR A 154 -2.60 -2.45 -0.44
C THR A 154 -3.27 -2.97 -1.71
N ILE A 155 -4.60 -3.03 -1.74
CA ILE A 155 -5.39 -3.39 -2.93
C ILE A 155 -5.11 -2.43 -4.08
N LEU A 156 -5.17 -1.12 -3.84
CA LEU A 156 -4.86 -0.10 -4.84
C LEU A 156 -3.46 -0.29 -5.44
N SER A 157 -2.45 -0.47 -4.58
CA SER A 157 -1.07 -0.71 -5.02
C SER A 157 -0.97 -1.97 -5.86
N LEU A 158 -1.56 -3.08 -5.42
CA LEU A 158 -1.54 -4.36 -6.13
C LEU A 158 -2.14 -4.27 -7.53
N ILE A 159 -3.30 -3.62 -7.67
CA ILE A 159 -3.97 -3.42 -8.96
C ILE A 159 -3.07 -2.60 -9.90
N CYS A 160 -2.52 -1.48 -9.41
CA CYS A 160 -1.64 -0.62 -10.20
C CYS A 160 -0.33 -1.30 -10.59
N ASP A 161 0.27 -2.10 -9.69
CA ASP A 161 1.48 -2.86 -9.97
C ASP A 161 1.20 -3.96 -11.01
N MET A 162 0.09 -4.68 -10.90
CA MET A 162 -0.33 -5.68 -11.89
C MET A 162 -0.52 -5.05 -13.27
N ALA A 163 -1.23 -3.93 -13.35
CA ALA A 163 -1.46 -3.23 -14.61
C ALA A 163 -0.14 -2.69 -15.21
N THR A 164 0.78 -2.20 -14.36
CA THR A 164 2.09 -1.70 -14.81
C THR A 164 2.94 -2.84 -15.37
N TYR A 165 3.06 -3.97 -14.67
CA TYR A 165 3.79 -5.14 -15.14
C TYR A 165 3.20 -5.71 -16.41
N TYR A 166 1.88 -5.72 -16.52
CA TYR A 166 1.19 -6.14 -17.74
C TYR A 166 1.47 -5.21 -18.92
N ALA A 167 1.41 -3.90 -18.73
CA ALA A 167 1.75 -2.91 -19.76
C ALA A 167 3.21 -3.06 -20.24
N GLU A 168 4.14 -3.32 -19.34
CA GLU A 168 5.54 -3.58 -19.64
C GLU A 168 5.72 -4.88 -20.42
N LEU A 169 5.04 -5.96 -20.04
CA LEU A 169 5.02 -7.22 -20.80
C LEU A 169 4.57 -6.99 -22.25
N ARG A 170 3.43 -6.28 -22.44
CA ARG A 170 2.90 -6.00 -23.78
C ARG A 170 3.85 -5.11 -24.59
N THR A 171 4.53 -4.18 -23.94
CA THR A 171 5.56 -3.35 -24.57
C THR A 171 6.72 -4.19 -25.07
N LEU A 172 7.26 -5.10 -24.27
CA LEU A 172 8.35 -6.01 -24.66
C LEU A 172 7.92 -6.94 -25.81
N GLN A 173 6.70 -7.45 -25.76
CA GLN A 173 6.15 -8.28 -26.83
C GLN A 173 5.99 -7.50 -28.14
N GLN A 174 5.58 -6.25 -28.10
CA GLN A 174 5.53 -5.40 -29.29
C GLN A 174 6.92 -5.09 -29.83
N GLN A 175 7.92 -4.85 -28.99
CA GLN A 175 9.33 -4.71 -29.41
C GLN A 175 9.83 -5.99 -30.07
N TYR A 176 9.49 -7.15 -29.55
CA TYR A 176 9.80 -8.44 -30.19
C TYR A 176 9.19 -8.56 -31.57
N ILE A 177 7.92 -8.20 -31.77
CA ILE A 177 7.25 -8.19 -33.07
C ILE A 177 7.95 -7.23 -34.04
N VAL A 178 8.33 -6.04 -33.57
CA VAL A 178 9.07 -5.07 -34.38
C VAL A 178 10.42 -5.65 -34.82
N ALA A 179 11.16 -6.28 -33.90
CA ALA A 179 12.43 -6.91 -34.21
C ALA A 179 12.29 -8.01 -35.28
N GLU A 180 11.33 -8.92 -35.12
CA GLU A 180 11.07 -10.01 -36.10
C GLU A 180 10.69 -9.47 -37.49
N LYS A 181 9.83 -8.45 -37.56
CA LYS A 181 9.48 -7.80 -38.84
C LYS A 181 10.72 -7.17 -39.52
N ASN A 182 11.57 -6.52 -38.73
CA ASN A 182 12.80 -5.92 -39.25
C ASN A 182 13.81 -6.98 -39.71
N ILE A 183 13.96 -8.09 -38.97
CA ILE A 183 14.80 -9.23 -39.41
C ILE A 183 14.32 -9.78 -40.74
N ALA A 184 13.02 -9.97 -40.92
CA ALA A 184 12.49 -10.44 -42.21
C ALA A 184 12.75 -9.45 -43.34
N SER A 185 12.57 -8.14 -43.13
CA SER A 185 12.89 -7.09 -44.09
C SER A 185 14.37 -7.04 -44.43
N GLN A 186 15.23 -7.10 -43.40
CA GLN A 186 16.69 -7.07 -43.56
C GLN A 186 17.22 -8.30 -44.32
N ARG A 187 16.63 -9.48 -44.04
CA ARG A 187 16.95 -10.70 -44.80
C ARG A 187 16.66 -10.53 -46.28
N ALA A 188 15.49 -10.00 -46.64
CA ALA A 188 15.13 -9.78 -48.03
C ALA A 188 16.10 -8.77 -48.72
N ILE A 189 16.53 -7.71 -48.03
CA ILE A 189 17.47 -6.73 -48.54
C ILE A 189 18.89 -7.34 -48.69
N MET A 190 19.32 -8.16 -47.74
CA MET A 190 20.56 -8.91 -47.81
C MET A 190 20.61 -9.82 -49.05
N GLU A 191 19.53 -10.58 -49.29
CA GLU A 191 19.40 -11.45 -50.48
C GLU A 191 19.48 -10.65 -51.78
N ILE A 192 18.79 -9.51 -51.88
CA ILE A 192 18.88 -8.61 -53.05
C ILE A 192 20.31 -8.12 -53.25
N THR A 193 21.03 -7.76 -52.17
CA THR A 193 22.40 -7.26 -52.22
C THR A 193 23.37 -8.36 -52.67
N GLU A 194 23.20 -9.60 -52.23
CA GLU A 194 23.96 -10.78 -52.66
C GLU A 194 23.77 -11.08 -54.15
N VAL A 195 22.51 -11.04 -54.66
CA VAL A 195 22.24 -11.21 -56.09
C VAL A 195 22.92 -10.12 -56.93
N ARG A 196 22.86 -8.85 -56.49
CA ARG A 196 23.54 -7.74 -57.20
C ARG A 196 25.06 -7.86 -57.17
N TYR A 197 25.65 -8.36 -56.10
CA TYR A 197 27.08 -8.65 -56.03
C TYR A 197 27.46 -9.75 -57.01
N ASN A 198 26.74 -10.85 -57.07
CA ASN A 198 27.01 -11.96 -57.99
C ASN A 198 26.86 -11.55 -59.46
N THR A 199 26.09 -10.52 -59.76
CA THR A 199 25.94 -9.94 -61.10
C THR A 199 26.90 -8.76 -61.39
N GLY A 200 27.79 -8.45 -60.43
CA GLY A 200 28.80 -7.37 -60.60
C GLY A 200 28.23 -5.95 -60.40
N LEU A 201 26.99 -5.82 -59.88
CA LEU A 201 26.28 -4.53 -59.68
C LEU A 201 26.36 -3.99 -58.21
N ALA A 202 26.99 -4.71 -57.31
CA ALA A 202 27.25 -4.30 -55.94
C ALA A 202 28.63 -4.72 -55.45
N SER A 203 29.16 -4.11 -54.41
CA SER A 203 30.46 -4.44 -53.82
C SER A 203 30.36 -5.52 -52.76
N GLN A 204 31.47 -6.20 -52.45
CA GLN A 204 31.52 -7.11 -51.29
C GLN A 204 31.32 -6.37 -49.97
N LEU A 205 31.63 -5.07 -49.91
CA LEU A 205 31.37 -4.21 -48.78
C LEU A 205 29.86 -4.09 -48.50
N ASP A 206 29.03 -3.91 -49.54
CA ASP A 206 27.58 -3.79 -49.42
C ASP A 206 27.00 -5.07 -48.84
N VAL A 207 27.46 -6.25 -49.29
CA VAL A 207 27.03 -7.56 -48.74
C VAL A 207 27.41 -7.70 -47.25
N ALA A 208 28.65 -7.34 -46.89
CA ALA A 208 29.12 -7.40 -45.53
C ALA A 208 28.31 -6.46 -44.60
N GLN A 209 28.01 -5.26 -45.06
CA GLN A 209 27.19 -4.30 -44.35
C GLN A 209 25.76 -4.80 -44.17
N ALA A 210 25.11 -5.36 -45.19
CA ALA A 210 23.77 -5.95 -45.11
C ALA A 210 23.71 -7.09 -44.06
N LYS A 211 24.72 -7.98 -44.10
CA LYS A 211 24.87 -9.05 -43.09
C LYS A 211 25.05 -8.51 -41.70
N SER A 212 25.86 -7.46 -41.53
CA SER A 212 26.11 -6.82 -40.23
C SER A 212 24.79 -6.30 -39.60
N VAL A 213 23.96 -5.60 -40.38
CA VAL A 213 22.67 -5.08 -39.89
C VAL A 213 21.70 -6.22 -39.53
N TYR A 214 21.62 -7.24 -40.39
CA TYR A 214 20.81 -8.42 -40.14
C TYR A 214 21.19 -9.10 -38.80
N PHE A 215 22.48 -9.43 -38.62
CA PHE A 215 22.94 -10.09 -37.40
C PHE A 215 22.87 -9.19 -36.17
N SER A 216 23.03 -7.87 -36.33
CA SER A 216 22.86 -6.91 -35.26
C SER A 216 21.41 -6.93 -34.70
N THR A 217 20.41 -6.89 -35.61
CA THR A 217 18.99 -6.97 -35.17
C THR A 217 18.68 -8.36 -34.65
N HIS A 218 19.17 -9.43 -35.28
CA HIS A 218 18.95 -10.79 -34.80
C HIS A 218 19.52 -11.01 -33.40
N SER A 219 20.66 -10.38 -33.06
CA SER A 219 21.28 -10.49 -31.75
C SER A 219 20.48 -9.78 -30.63
N SER A 220 19.55 -8.88 -30.96
CA SER A 220 18.69 -8.20 -29.99
C SER A 220 17.49 -9.07 -29.54
N VAL A 221 17.17 -10.15 -30.27
CA VAL A 221 16.01 -11.01 -29.95
C VAL A 221 16.18 -11.83 -28.68
N PRO A 222 17.31 -12.54 -28.43
CA PRO A 222 17.48 -13.35 -27.24
C PRO A 222 17.30 -12.56 -25.91
N PRO A 223 17.86 -11.33 -25.76
CA PRO A 223 17.58 -10.50 -24.59
C PRO A 223 16.10 -10.14 -24.43
N LEU A 224 15.37 -9.84 -25.53
CA LEU A 224 13.92 -9.56 -25.47
C LEU A 224 13.12 -10.77 -24.99
N VAL A 225 13.43 -11.97 -25.51
CA VAL A 225 12.78 -13.22 -25.07
C VAL A 225 13.03 -13.46 -23.58
N SER A 226 14.26 -13.20 -23.11
CA SER A 226 14.59 -13.30 -21.69
C SER A 226 13.83 -12.29 -20.85
N ALA A 227 13.74 -11.03 -21.30
CA ALA A 227 12.99 -9.97 -20.61
C ALA A 227 11.48 -10.29 -20.54
N ILE A 228 10.88 -10.77 -21.62
CA ILE A 228 9.48 -11.23 -21.66
C ILE A 228 9.26 -12.32 -20.61
N ARG A 229 10.13 -13.32 -20.55
CA ARG A 229 10.02 -14.40 -19.56
C ARG A 229 10.15 -13.87 -18.12
N GLN A 230 11.08 -12.95 -17.87
CA GLN A 230 11.25 -12.34 -16.54
C GLN A 230 10.01 -11.56 -16.15
N GLN A 231 9.40 -10.83 -17.07
CA GLN A 231 8.18 -10.06 -16.82
C GLN A 231 6.96 -10.96 -16.55
N ILE A 232 6.82 -12.08 -17.30
CA ILE A 232 5.79 -13.09 -17.01
C ILE A 232 5.98 -13.68 -15.62
N ASN A 233 7.22 -13.99 -15.22
CA ASN A 233 7.50 -14.48 -13.87
C ASN A 233 7.13 -13.45 -12.80
N ALA A 234 7.43 -12.16 -13.01
CA ALA A 234 7.06 -11.09 -12.08
C ALA A 234 5.53 -10.98 -11.92
N ILE A 235 4.77 -11.01 -13.03
CA ILE A 235 3.30 -11.05 -13.01
C ILE A 235 2.79 -12.28 -12.26
N THR A 236 3.40 -13.44 -12.51
CA THR A 236 2.98 -14.70 -11.86
C THR A 236 3.16 -14.65 -10.35
N VAL A 237 4.31 -14.13 -9.89
CA VAL A 237 4.58 -13.96 -8.46
C VAL A 237 3.62 -12.93 -7.84
N LEU A 238 3.36 -11.82 -8.53
CA LEU A 238 2.41 -10.81 -8.07
C LEU A 238 0.98 -11.37 -7.98
N ALA A 239 0.62 -12.30 -8.86
CA ALA A 239 -0.64 -13.05 -8.79
C ALA A 239 -0.67 -14.12 -7.68
N GLY A 240 0.36 -14.24 -6.84
CA GLY A 240 0.44 -15.23 -5.77
C GLY A 240 0.67 -16.67 -6.26
N LEU A 241 1.23 -16.84 -7.45
CA LEU A 241 1.45 -18.12 -8.11
C LEU A 241 2.96 -18.40 -8.30
N PHE A 242 3.29 -19.65 -8.59
CA PHE A 242 4.67 -20.03 -8.91
C PHE A 242 4.94 -19.99 -10.42
N PRO A 243 6.08 -19.43 -10.86
CA PRO A 243 6.54 -19.64 -12.23
C PRO A 243 6.66 -21.16 -12.50
N PRO A 244 6.22 -21.69 -13.63
CA PRO A 244 5.77 -21.05 -14.88
C PRO A 244 4.24 -21.10 -15.11
N GLN A 245 3.40 -21.10 -14.07
CA GLN A 245 1.95 -21.37 -14.16
C GLN A 245 1.19 -20.46 -15.16
N LEU A 246 1.62 -19.22 -15.33
CA LEU A 246 1.00 -18.30 -16.29
C LEU A 246 1.79 -18.18 -17.61
N TYR A 247 2.88 -18.92 -17.78
CA TYR A 247 3.75 -18.75 -18.93
C TYR A 247 3.04 -19.01 -20.26
N ASP A 248 2.35 -20.13 -20.38
CA ASP A 248 1.67 -20.50 -21.63
C ASP A 248 0.55 -19.53 -22.00
N TRP A 249 -0.12 -18.99 -20.97
CA TRP A 249 -1.20 -18.02 -21.16
C TRP A 249 -0.69 -16.64 -21.59
N LEU A 250 0.46 -16.18 -21.07
CA LEU A 250 1.00 -14.83 -21.29
C LEU A 250 2.09 -14.76 -22.36
N SER A 251 2.61 -15.90 -22.82
CA SER A 251 3.71 -15.95 -23.79
C SER A 251 3.31 -15.49 -25.21
N ALA A 252 2.03 -15.64 -25.56
CA ALA A 252 1.54 -15.19 -26.86
C ALA A 252 1.58 -13.65 -26.93
N PRO A 253 2.25 -13.09 -27.97
CA PRO A 253 2.29 -11.64 -28.14
C PRO A 253 0.90 -11.10 -28.50
N GLU A 254 0.47 -10.08 -27.77
CA GLU A 254 -0.76 -9.33 -28.06
C GLU A 254 -0.48 -7.83 -28.15
N LYS A 255 -1.45 -7.07 -28.63
CA LYS A 255 -1.35 -5.62 -28.76
C LYS A 255 -1.30 -4.95 -27.37
N LEU A 256 -0.70 -3.76 -27.33
CA LEU A 256 -0.85 -2.89 -26.17
C LEU A 256 -2.33 -2.55 -25.97
N PRO A 257 -2.83 -2.55 -24.71
CA PRO A 257 -4.20 -2.12 -24.43
C PRO A 257 -4.48 -0.71 -24.93
N ASP A 258 -5.68 -0.47 -25.41
CA ASP A 258 -6.15 0.88 -25.75
C ASP A 258 -6.49 1.64 -24.46
N TYR A 259 -6.33 2.96 -24.47
CA TYR A 259 -6.64 3.80 -23.33
C TYR A 259 -7.36 5.08 -23.73
N ALA A 260 -8.21 5.57 -22.83
CA ALA A 260 -8.97 6.80 -23.06
C ALA A 260 -8.01 8.02 -23.12
N ARG A 261 -8.29 8.95 -24.03
CA ARG A 261 -7.49 10.18 -24.18
C ARG A 261 -7.91 11.25 -23.21
N ILE A 262 -9.17 11.30 -22.79
CA ILE A 262 -9.73 12.27 -21.84
C ILE A 262 -10.02 11.50 -20.55
N ILE A 263 -9.49 12.00 -19.42
CA ILE A 263 -9.51 11.31 -18.13
C ILE A 263 -10.12 12.25 -17.10
N PRO A 264 -11.16 11.78 -16.38
CA PRO A 264 -11.68 12.51 -15.23
C PRO A 264 -10.70 12.38 -14.05
N VAL A 265 -10.18 13.48 -13.54
CA VAL A 265 -9.22 13.50 -12.43
C VAL A 265 -9.86 14.04 -11.15
N GLY A 266 -10.89 14.90 -11.29
CA GLY A 266 -11.52 15.57 -10.17
C GLY A 266 -10.68 16.73 -9.63
N THR A 267 -10.92 17.09 -8.37
CA THR A 267 -10.24 18.19 -7.69
C THR A 267 -9.26 17.67 -6.62
N PRO A 268 -8.25 18.47 -6.19
CA PRO A 268 -7.36 18.08 -5.09
C PRO A 268 -8.08 17.72 -3.79
N ALA A 269 -9.23 18.32 -3.51
CA ALA A 269 -10.04 18.01 -2.33
C ALA A 269 -10.58 16.57 -2.34
N LEU A 270 -10.83 15.97 -3.51
CA LEU A 270 -11.28 14.57 -3.61
C LEU A 270 -10.25 13.57 -3.15
N LEU A 271 -8.95 13.89 -3.21
CA LEU A 271 -7.89 13.01 -2.69
C LEU A 271 -8.07 12.71 -1.20
N LEU A 272 -8.70 13.63 -0.45
CA LEU A 272 -8.99 13.46 0.98
C LEU A 272 -9.95 12.32 1.26
N GLU A 273 -10.80 11.98 0.29
CA GLU A 273 -11.84 10.96 0.43
C GLU A 273 -11.51 9.68 -0.34
N GLN A 274 -10.80 9.79 -1.44
CA GLN A 274 -10.53 8.68 -2.36
C GLN A 274 -9.23 7.93 -2.05
N ARG A 275 -8.20 8.62 -1.52
CA ARG A 275 -6.92 7.97 -1.23
C ARG A 275 -6.94 7.27 0.14
N PRO A 276 -6.86 5.94 0.16
CA PRO A 276 -6.92 5.18 1.41
C PRO A 276 -5.77 5.52 2.38
N ASP A 277 -4.57 5.83 1.89
CA ASP A 277 -3.41 6.21 2.71
C ASP A 277 -3.64 7.54 3.46
N ILE A 278 -4.33 8.49 2.83
CA ILE A 278 -4.71 9.78 3.45
C ILE A 278 -5.80 9.55 4.49
N VAL A 279 -6.81 8.73 4.17
CA VAL A 279 -7.89 8.39 5.12
C VAL A 279 -7.34 7.62 6.32
N ALA A 280 -6.41 6.67 6.11
CA ALA A 280 -5.71 5.97 7.19
C ALA A 280 -4.97 6.96 8.11
N ALA A 281 -4.21 7.88 7.55
CA ALA A 281 -3.49 8.90 8.33
C ALA A 281 -4.43 9.81 9.11
N ARG A 282 -5.60 10.17 8.56
CA ARG A 282 -6.66 10.92 9.28
C ARG A 282 -7.19 10.12 10.47
N ASN A 283 -7.45 8.82 10.31
CA ASN A 283 -7.87 7.94 11.41
C ASN A 283 -6.79 7.83 12.48
N MET A 284 -5.51 7.81 12.10
CA MET A 284 -4.38 7.84 13.06
C MET A 284 -4.31 9.15 13.86
N ILE A 285 -4.66 10.31 13.28
CA ILE A 285 -4.81 11.57 14.04
C ILE A 285 -5.90 11.42 15.11
N LEU A 286 -7.07 10.86 14.74
CA LEU A 286 -8.18 10.65 15.68
C LEU A 286 -7.81 9.67 16.80
N SER A 287 -7.05 8.61 16.46
CA SER A 287 -6.52 7.66 17.44
C SER A 287 -5.56 8.34 18.41
N ALA A 288 -4.58 9.10 17.90
CA ALA A 288 -3.62 9.83 18.73
C ALA A 288 -4.29 10.89 19.62
N LYS A 289 -5.31 11.61 19.09
CA LYS A 289 -6.13 12.55 19.89
C LYS A 289 -6.85 11.85 21.03
N ALA A 290 -7.42 10.67 20.78
CA ALA A 290 -8.06 9.87 21.80
C ALA A 290 -7.06 9.36 22.85
N ALA A 291 -5.84 8.98 22.43
CA ALA A 291 -4.74 8.59 23.32
C ALA A 291 -4.31 9.74 24.24
N VAL A 292 -4.20 10.97 23.73
CA VAL A 292 -3.94 12.17 24.57
C VAL A 292 -5.02 12.33 25.64
N ASN A 293 -6.30 12.16 25.28
CA ASN A 293 -7.41 12.27 26.23
C ASN A 293 -7.37 11.15 27.27
N LYS A 294 -7.02 9.92 26.88
CA LYS A 294 -6.80 8.80 27.80
C LYS A 294 -5.69 9.12 28.84
N VAL A 295 -4.56 9.66 28.38
CA VAL A 295 -3.45 10.05 29.29
C VAL A 295 -3.86 11.22 30.18
N ARG A 296 -4.65 12.18 29.67
CA ARG A 296 -5.19 13.29 30.46
C ARG A 296 -6.09 12.79 31.60
N SER A 297 -6.86 11.72 31.38
CA SER A 297 -7.70 11.12 32.44
C SER A 297 -6.90 10.54 33.60
N ASN A 298 -5.59 10.27 33.44
CA ASN A 298 -4.73 9.81 34.55
C ASN A 298 -4.42 10.91 35.60
N PHE A 299 -4.77 12.17 35.35
CA PHE A 299 -4.71 13.23 36.36
C PHE A 299 -5.91 13.21 37.33
N ALA A 300 -6.97 12.51 36.96
CA ALA A 300 -8.16 12.31 37.78
C ALA A 300 -8.04 11.05 38.65
N PRO A 301 -8.78 10.95 39.75
CA PRO A 301 -8.85 9.72 40.54
C PRO A 301 -9.51 8.59 39.74
N THR A 302 -9.14 7.34 40.05
CA THR A 302 -9.79 6.13 39.53
C THR A 302 -10.70 5.51 40.58
N LEU A 303 -11.91 5.17 40.19
CA LEU A 303 -12.85 4.43 41.04
C LEU A 303 -12.80 2.95 40.64
N SER A 304 -12.42 2.08 41.55
CA SER A 304 -12.46 0.63 41.35
C SER A 304 -13.34 -0.04 42.40
N VAL A 305 -14.02 -1.10 42.01
CA VAL A 305 -14.73 -1.98 42.90
C VAL A 305 -14.05 -3.34 42.86
N ASN A 306 -13.51 -3.73 44.01
CA ASN A 306 -12.92 -5.06 44.17
C ASN A 306 -13.82 -5.88 45.07
N GLY A 307 -13.98 -7.16 44.76
CA GLY A 307 -14.77 -8.07 45.60
C GLY A 307 -14.16 -9.46 45.56
N SER A 308 -14.38 -10.18 46.65
CA SER A 308 -14.09 -11.60 46.68
C SER A 308 -15.22 -12.38 47.36
N PHE A 309 -15.45 -13.59 46.91
CA PHE A 309 -16.35 -14.56 47.50
C PHE A 309 -15.71 -15.92 47.51
N GLY A 310 -15.75 -16.64 48.63
CA GLY A 310 -15.13 -17.96 48.70
C GLY A 310 -15.11 -18.56 50.10
N PHE A 311 -14.12 -19.37 50.34
CA PHE A 311 -13.94 -20.13 51.58
C PHE A 311 -12.54 -19.89 52.14
N ALA A 312 -12.43 -19.82 53.47
CA ALA A 312 -11.16 -19.79 54.20
C ALA A 312 -11.28 -20.64 55.47
N SER A 313 -10.26 -21.50 55.74
CA SER A 313 -10.26 -22.38 56.90
C SER A 313 -8.83 -22.75 57.31
N HIS A 314 -8.61 -23.00 58.59
CA HIS A 314 -7.34 -23.55 59.09
C HIS A 314 -7.13 -25.03 58.70
N ASN A 315 -8.21 -25.77 58.37
CA ASN A 315 -8.16 -27.19 58.05
C ASN A 315 -8.79 -27.47 56.68
N LEU A 316 -8.15 -28.26 55.85
CA LEU A 316 -8.62 -28.65 54.52
C LEU A 316 -10.04 -29.30 54.56
N ASN A 317 -10.26 -30.18 55.53
CA ASN A 317 -11.54 -30.91 55.70
C ASN A 317 -12.73 -30.02 56.04
N ARG A 318 -12.50 -28.77 56.44
CA ARG A 318 -13.53 -27.78 56.75
C ARG A 318 -13.60 -26.63 55.74
N LEU A 319 -12.72 -26.64 54.74
CA LEU A 319 -12.62 -25.53 53.80
C LEU A 319 -13.95 -25.22 53.10
N PHE A 320 -14.64 -26.22 52.62
CA PHE A 320 -15.93 -26.05 51.92
C PHE A 320 -17.16 -26.16 52.82
N ASN A 321 -17.04 -25.78 54.08
CA ASN A 321 -18.15 -25.74 55.01
C ASN A 321 -18.82 -24.34 54.99
N ASN A 322 -20.13 -24.26 55.24
CA ASN A 322 -20.85 -22.99 55.33
C ASN A 322 -20.27 -21.99 56.36
N LYS A 323 -19.60 -22.50 57.41
CA LYS A 323 -18.89 -21.68 58.41
C LYS A 323 -17.58 -21.10 57.93
N SER A 324 -17.06 -21.56 56.78
CA SER A 324 -15.81 -21.10 56.15
C SER A 324 -16.05 -20.08 55.03
N ILE A 325 -17.29 -19.71 54.76
CA ILE A 325 -17.63 -18.72 53.75
C ILE A 325 -17.08 -17.37 54.16
N THR A 326 -16.39 -16.72 53.19
CA THR A 326 -15.88 -15.36 53.31
C THR A 326 -16.30 -14.55 52.11
N TYR A 327 -16.65 -13.30 52.29
CA TYR A 327 -16.83 -12.35 51.17
C TYR A 327 -16.35 -10.95 51.60
N ASP A 328 -15.93 -10.19 50.60
CA ASP A 328 -15.67 -8.76 50.75
C ASP A 328 -16.08 -8.02 49.47
N ILE A 329 -16.50 -6.78 49.62
CA ILE A 329 -16.76 -5.84 48.52
C ILE A 329 -16.17 -4.50 48.96
N THR A 330 -15.20 -4.03 48.21
CA THR A 330 -14.42 -2.86 48.56
C THR A 330 -14.41 -1.87 47.38
N PRO A 331 -15.34 -0.90 47.36
CA PRO A 331 -15.18 0.26 46.47
C PRO A 331 -14.02 1.10 46.96
N GLN A 332 -13.13 1.49 46.00
CA GLN A 332 -11.90 2.21 46.34
C GLN A 332 -11.69 3.33 45.33
N LEU A 333 -11.44 4.54 45.83
CA LEU A 333 -11.03 5.69 45.05
C LEU A 333 -9.51 5.85 45.22
N ASN A 334 -8.77 5.72 44.11
CA ASN A 334 -7.31 5.90 44.08
C ASN A 334 -6.96 7.16 43.30
N TRP A 335 -6.18 8.05 43.90
CA TRP A 335 -5.70 9.27 43.26
C TRP A 335 -4.20 9.44 43.49
N ASN A 336 -3.47 9.33 42.42
CA ASN A 336 -2.03 9.53 42.42
C ASN A 336 -1.70 11.02 42.26
N ILE A 337 -1.62 11.77 43.35
CA ILE A 337 -1.39 13.23 43.34
C ILE A 337 0.05 13.58 42.93
N PHE A 338 1.01 12.75 43.30
CA PHE A 338 2.42 12.96 42.99
C PHE A 338 3.09 11.67 42.50
N GLN A 339 3.70 11.73 41.33
CA GLN A 339 4.40 10.60 40.68
C GLN A 339 5.73 11.05 40.05
N GLY A 340 6.45 12.01 40.68
CA GLY A 340 7.72 12.50 40.13
C GLY A 340 7.60 13.01 38.69
N ALA A 341 6.52 13.71 38.35
CA ALA A 341 6.22 14.24 37.01
C ALA A 341 5.93 13.18 35.92
N ALA A 342 5.78 11.88 36.25
CA ALA A 342 5.56 10.83 35.27
C ALA A 342 4.32 11.08 34.38
N THR A 343 3.17 11.39 34.99
CA THR A 343 1.92 11.69 34.27
C THR A 343 2.04 12.93 33.39
N PHE A 344 2.75 13.96 33.85
CA PHE A 344 3.02 15.18 33.06
C PHE A 344 3.86 14.87 31.81
N ASN A 345 4.94 14.09 31.98
CA ASN A 345 5.80 13.71 30.87
C ASN A 345 5.09 12.75 29.91
N ALA A 346 4.25 11.82 30.40
CA ALA A 346 3.40 10.97 29.56
C ALA A 346 2.43 11.80 28.71
N LEU A 347 1.81 12.84 29.29
CA LEU A 347 0.95 13.75 28.54
C LEU A 347 1.75 14.54 27.48
N LYS A 348 2.97 14.97 27.82
CA LYS A 348 3.84 15.69 26.88
C LYS A 348 4.26 14.78 25.71
N SER A 349 4.57 13.50 25.98
CA SER A 349 4.88 12.50 24.95
C SER A 349 3.67 12.29 24.04
N SER A 350 2.51 12.00 24.63
CA SER A 350 1.30 11.73 23.85
C SER A 350 0.86 12.94 22.99
N LYS A 351 1.06 14.17 23.46
CA LYS A 351 0.85 15.38 22.64
C LYS A 351 1.84 15.47 21.48
N ALA A 352 3.11 15.15 21.71
CA ALA A 352 4.11 15.13 20.65
C ALA A 352 3.80 14.06 19.58
N GLU A 353 3.26 12.90 19.97
CA GLU A 353 2.80 11.85 19.08
C GLU A 353 1.59 12.32 18.26
N TYR A 354 0.64 13.03 18.86
CA TYR A 354 -0.48 13.67 18.15
C TYR A 354 -0.01 14.70 17.15
N ASP A 355 0.92 15.60 17.54
CA ASP A 355 1.51 16.59 16.63
C ASP A 355 2.27 15.91 15.47
N ALA A 356 2.93 14.77 15.72
CA ALA A 356 3.61 13.98 14.71
C ALA A 356 2.61 13.35 13.72
N ALA A 357 1.47 12.83 14.20
CA ALA A 357 0.42 12.30 13.34
C ALA A 357 -0.15 13.37 12.40
N ILE A 358 -0.38 14.60 12.89
CA ILE A 358 -0.81 15.73 12.05
C ILE A 358 0.22 16.05 10.97
N ARG A 359 1.52 16.09 11.33
CA ARG A 359 2.57 16.38 10.34
C ARG A 359 2.68 15.29 9.29
N ASN A 360 2.51 14.03 9.68
CA ASN A 360 2.50 12.91 8.74
C ASN A 360 1.32 13.01 7.75
N TYR A 361 0.13 13.30 8.24
CA TYR A 361 -1.04 13.56 7.39
C TYR A 361 -0.79 14.69 6.39
N ASN A 362 -0.26 15.83 6.86
CA ASN A 362 0.05 16.97 5.99
C ASN A 362 1.10 16.61 4.93
N ALA A 363 2.12 15.84 5.30
CA ALA A 363 3.15 15.38 4.37
C ALA A 363 2.57 14.44 3.29
N LEU A 364 1.68 13.50 3.69
CA LEU A 364 0.98 12.60 2.75
C LEU A 364 0.08 13.39 1.80
N LEU A 365 -0.63 14.40 2.31
CA LEU A 365 -1.49 15.24 1.49
C LEU A 365 -0.68 16.03 0.46
N GLN A 366 0.41 16.70 0.86
CA GLN A 366 1.31 17.40 -0.06
C GLN A 366 1.88 16.45 -1.12
N LYS A 367 2.29 15.26 -0.70
CA LYS A 367 2.79 14.21 -1.58
C LYS A 367 1.72 13.74 -2.56
N GLY A 368 0.48 13.54 -2.11
CA GLY A 368 -0.65 13.14 -2.96
C GLY A 368 -0.93 14.14 -4.07
N VAL A 369 -0.97 15.43 -3.74
CA VAL A 369 -1.14 16.51 -4.73
C VAL A 369 0.02 16.53 -5.71
N GLN A 370 1.26 16.45 -5.22
CA GLN A 370 2.46 16.39 -6.07
C GLN A 370 2.46 15.17 -7.00
N GLU A 371 2.12 13.99 -6.50
CA GLU A 371 2.07 12.76 -7.30
C GLU A 371 1.05 12.86 -8.42
N THR A 372 -0.13 13.42 -8.13
CA THR A 372 -1.20 13.61 -9.12
C THR A 372 -0.77 14.60 -10.20
N ASP A 373 -0.26 15.76 -9.82
CA ASP A 373 0.20 16.79 -10.77
C ASP A 373 1.35 16.28 -11.65
N ASN A 374 2.33 15.60 -11.05
CA ASN A 374 3.43 14.97 -11.80
C ASN A 374 2.92 13.88 -12.78
N ALA A 375 1.96 13.06 -12.36
CA ALA A 375 1.39 12.01 -13.21
C ALA A 375 0.62 12.60 -14.39
N MET A 376 -0.13 13.68 -14.17
CA MET A 376 -0.83 14.42 -15.24
C MET A 376 0.15 15.01 -16.25
N ALA A 377 1.19 15.71 -15.79
CA ALA A 377 2.22 16.27 -16.65
C ALA A 377 2.96 15.18 -17.46
N ALA A 378 3.31 14.07 -16.81
CA ALA A 378 3.96 12.94 -17.46
C ALA A 378 3.06 12.33 -18.54
N TYR A 379 1.80 12.06 -18.23
CA TYR A 379 0.85 11.50 -19.19
C TYR A 379 0.67 12.40 -20.42
N THR A 380 0.43 13.69 -20.20
CA THR A 380 0.30 14.68 -21.27
C THR A 380 1.54 14.70 -22.20
N GLY A 381 2.72 14.75 -21.61
CA GLY A 381 3.96 14.74 -22.36
C GLY A 381 4.15 13.47 -23.19
N ARG A 382 3.79 12.29 -22.61
CA ARG A 382 3.89 11.01 -23.31
C ARG A 382 2.90 10.87 -24.45
N VAL A 383 1.64 11.30 -24.26
CA VAL A 383 0.63 11.28 -25.33
C VAL A 383 1.06 12.16 -26.51
N LYS A 384 1.55 13.39 -26.26
CA LYS A 384 2.10 14.25 -27.30
C LYS A 384 3.29 13.59 -28.02
N GLN A 385 4.21 12.98 -27.28
CA GLN A 385 5.34 12.24 -27.85
C GLN A 385 4.93 11.10 -28.77
N VAL A 386 3.90 10.33 -28.38
CA VAL A 386 3.38 9.22 -29.21
C VAL A 386 2.83 9.72 -30.55
N VAL A 387 2.18 10.87 -30.57
CA VAL A 387 1.65 11.48 -31.81
C VAL A 387 2.80 11.79 -32.79
N GLU A 388 3.85 12.46 -32.32
CA GLU A 388 5.02 12.81 -33.15
C GLU A 388 5.79 11.57 -33.62
N LEU A 389 5.97 10.58 -32.75
CA LEU A 389 6.66 9.34 -33.12
C LEU A 389 5.88 8.49 -34.12
N LYS A 390 4.55 8.53 -34.13
CA LYS A 390 3.73 7.87 -35.16
C LYS A 390 4.03 8.44 -36.55
N GLU A 391 4.07 9.76 -36.67
CA GLU A 391 4.39 10.43 -37.91
C GLU A 391 5.85 10.14 -38.33
N LEU A 392 6.80 10.15 -37.38
CA LEU A 392 8.20 9.82 -37.64
C LEU A 392 8.36 8.40 -38.21
N VAL A 393 7.65 7.41 -37.69
CA VAL A 393 7.65 6.04 -38.24
C VAL A 393 7.09 6.00 -39.66
N VAL A 394 6.00 6.71 -39.96
CA VAL A 394 5.45 6.81 -41.31
C VAL A 394 6.48 7.37 -42.30
N GLN A 395 7.17 8.47 -41.95
CA GLN A 395 8.19 9.07 -42.78
C GLN A 395 9.42 8.15 -42.94
N GLY A 396 9.78 7.40 -41.88
CA GLY A 396 10.84 6.40 -41.91
C GLY A 396 10.53 5.23 -42.86
N GLU A 397 9.30 4.74 -42.89
CA GLU A 397 8.86 3.70 -43.82
C GLU A 397 8.91 4.17 -45.29
N ILE A 398 8.44 5.40 -45.54
CA ILE A 398 8.53 6.03 -46.86
C ILE A 398 10.02 6.16 -47.31
N THR A 399 10.87 6.63 -46.39
CA THR A 399 12.31 6.81 -46.65
C THR A 399 12.98 5.49 -47.00
N LEU A 400 12.73 4.42 -46.24
CA LEU A 400 13.30 3.09 -46.55
C LEU A 400 12.81 2.56 -47.90
N LYS A 401 11.51 2.68 -48.19
CA LYS A 401 10.93 2.25 -49.44
C LYS A 401 11.55 2.96 -50.64
N LEU A 402 11.68 4.29 -50.57
CA LEU A 402 12.29 5.09 -51.65
C LEU A 402 13.79 4.81 -51.81
N SER A 403 14.53 4.72 -50.72
CA SER A 403 15.96 4.41 -50.74
C SER A 403 16.22 3.04 -51.38
N LEU A 404 15.38 2.04 -51.06
CA LEU A 404 15.50 0.69 -51.62
C LEU A 404 15.15 0.67 -53.13
N ASP A 405 14.12 1.42 -53.58
CA ASP A 405 13.76 1.52 -54.99
C ASP A 405 14.88 2.21 -55.82
N LEU A 406 15.44 3.32 -55.33
CA LEU A 406 16.56 4.01 -55.94
C LEU A 406 17.82 3.12 -56.00
N TYR A 407 18.12 2.35 -54.95
CA TYR A 407 19.21 1.40 -54.91
C TYR A 407 19.04 0.29 -55.93
N LYS A 408 17.83 -0.30 -56.03
CA LYS A 408 17.53 -1.32 -57.05
C LYS A 408 17.74 -0.82 -58.49
N ARG A 409 17.46 0.45 -58.75
CA ARG A 409 17.70 1.13 -60.04
C ARG A 409 19.13 1.58 -60.25
N GLY A 410 20.03 1.46 -59.27
CA GLY A 410 21.40 1.93 -59.33
C GLY A 410 21.57 3.44 -59.22
N LEU A 411 20.57 4.16 -58.72
CA LEU A 411 20.54 5.63 -58.62
C LEU A 411 21.02 6.15 -57.24
N THR A 412 21.29 5.25 -56.30
CA THR A 412 21.86 5.59 -54.97
C THR A 412 22.80 4.49 -54.48
N ASN A 413 23.67 4.80 -53.52
CA ASN A 413 24.54 3.81 -52.87
C ASN A 413 23.79 3.03 -51.80
N PHE A 414 24.35 1.89 -51.37
CA PHE A 414 23.74 1.01 -50.37
C PHE A 414 23.69 1.65 -48.97
N GLN A 415 24.60 2.59 -48.68
CA GLN A 415 24.67 3.29 -47.41
C GLN A 415 23.33 3.96 -47.06
N ASN A 416 22.67 4.59 -48.06
CA ASN A 416 21.36 5.25 -47.80
C ASN A 416 20.27 4.25 -47.42
N VAL A 417 20.30 3.01 -47.92
CA VAL A 417 19.37 1.95 -47.52
C VAL A 417 19.67 1.49 -46.09
N LEU A 418 20.95 1.33 -45.73
CA LEU A 418 21.35 0.95 -44.36
C LEU A 418 20.95 1.98 -43.35
N ASP A 419 21.18 3.25 -43.63
CA ASP A 419 20.84 4.35 -42.71
C ASP A 419 19.33 4.43 -42.54
N ALA A 420 18.55 4.31 -43.62
CA ALA A 420 17.09 4.26 -43.56
C ALA A 420 16.56 3.05 -42.72
N GLN A 421 17.19 1.85 -42.85
CA GLN A 421 16.85 0.67 -42.08
C GLN A 421 17.11 0.85 -40.58
N ARG A 422 18.30 1.35 -40.25
CA ARG A 422 18.68 1.58 -38.84
C ARG A 422 17.76 2.59 -38.17
N SER A 423 17.53 3.73 -38.86
CA SER A 423 16.65 4.77 -38.36
C SER A 423 15.19 4.29 -38.18
N LEU A 424 14.65 3.52 -39.15
CA LEU A 424 13.30 2.99 -39.04
C LEU A 424 13.16 2.05 -37.84
N LEU A 425 14.10 1.13 -37.61
CA LEU A 425 14.10 0.24 -36.44
C LEU A 425 14.12 1.04 -35.14
N GLU A 426 14.96 2.08 -35.08
CA GLU A 426 15.05 2.98 -33.91
C GLU A 426 13.71 3.73 -33.67
N TYR A 427 13.12 4.28 -34.75
CA TYR A 427 11.82 5.00 -34.64
C TYR A 427 10.68 4.08 -34.18
N GLN A 428 10.60 2.86 -34.70
CA GLN A 428 9.62 1.87 -34.34
C GLN A 428 9.77 1.45 -32.86
N ASN A 429 10.98 1.20 -32.39
CA ASN A 429 11.26 0.88 -30.99
C ASN A 429 10.93 2.06 -30.05
N SER A 430 11.26 3.28 -30.49
CA SER A 430 10.93 4.50 -29.74
C SER A 430 9.42 4.71 -29.62
N LEU A 431 8.66 4.45 -30.70
CA LEU A 431 7.21 4.53 -30.69
C LEU A 431 6.60 3.50 -29.73
N VAL A 432 7.02 2.24 -29.80
CA VAL A 432 6.51 1.19 -28.90
C VAL A 432 6.82 1.52 -27.44
N SER A 433 8.05 1.97 -27.16
CA SER A 433 8.44 2.39 -25.80
C SER A 433 7.62 3.59 -25.32
N ALA A 434 7.37 4.58 -26.18
CA ALA A 434 6.56 5.75 -25.82
C ALA A 434 5.10 5.38 -25.56
N GLN A 435 4.53 4.45 -26.30
CA GLN A 435 3.17 3.92 -26.08
C GLN A 435 3.07 3.19 -24.71
N GLY A 436 4.03 2.31 -24.41
CA GLY A 436 4.10 1.64 -23.11
C GLY A 436 4.27 2.63 -21.95
N ASN A 437 5.15 3.62 -22.12
CA ASN A 437 5.35 4.66 -21.11
C ASN A 437 4.11 5.56 -20.90
N ALA A 438 3.34 5.84 -21.97
CA ALA A 438 2.09 6.57 -21.85
C ALA A 438 1.05 5.79 -21.03
N LEU A 439 0.92 4.49 -21.28
CA LEU A 439 0.05 3.60 -20.50
C LEU A 439 0.49 3.52 -19.04
N SER A 440 1.78 3.36 -18.76
CA SER A 440 2.32 3.34 -17.38
C SER A 440 2.11 4.68 -16.66
N SER A 441 2.21 5.82 -17.39
CA SER A 441 1.91 7.14 -16.81
C SER A 441 0.42 7.30 -16.47
N LEU A 442 -0.47 6.71 -17.28
CA LEU A 442 -1.90 6.68 -16.98
C LEU A 442 -2.20 5.84 -15.73
N ILE A 443 -1.59 4.66 -15.62
CA ILE A 443 -1.73 3.81 -14.43
C ILE A 443 -1.22 4.56 -13.18
N SER A 444 -0.10 5.28 -13.30
CA SER A 444 0.43 6.11 -12.23
C SER A 444 -0.53 7.23 -11.82
N LEU A 445 -1.28 7.79 -12.78
CA LEU A 445 -2.32 8.78 -12.51
C LEU A 445 -3.47 8.15 -11.71
N TYR A 446 -3.97 6.98 -12.09
CA TYR A 446 -5.00 6.27 -11.32
C TYR A 446 -4.53 5.90 -9.90
N ARG A 447 -3.25 5.53 -9.73
CA ARG A 447 -2.65 5.34 -8.41
C ARG A 447 -2.66 6.62 -7.59
N ALA A 448 -2.28 7.74 -8.19
CA ALA A 448 -2.18 9.03 -7.51
C ALA A 448 -3.56 9.59 -7.11
N THR A 449 -4.59 9.36 -7.92
CA THR A 449 -5.98 9.77 -7.61
C THR A 449 -6.68 8.84 -6.63
N GLY A 450 -6.18 7.60 -6.43
CA GLY A 450 -6.67 6.68 -5.42
C GLY A 450 -7.90 5.86 -5.81
N GLY A 451 -8.30 5.83 -7.09
CA GLY A 451 -9.51 5.10 -7.54
C GLY A 451 -9.27 3.62 -7.85
N GLY A 452 -10.34 2.80 -7.72
CA GLY A 452 -10.39 1.41 -8.19
C GLY A 452 -10.33 0.32 -7.12
N TRP A 453 -9.96 0.63 -5.88
CA TRP A 453 -9.91 -0.33 -4.77
C TRP A 453 -11.30 -0.68 -4.23
N GLU A 454 -12.28 0.18 -4.40
CA GLU A 454 -13.63 0.09 -3.80
C GLU A 454 -14.35 -1.21 -4.19
N SER A 455 -14.04 -1.75 -5.37
CA SER A 455 -14.62 -3.02 -5.84
C SER A 455 -14.15 -4.24 -5.05
N TYR A 456 -13.08 -4.09 -4.27
CA TYR A 456 -12.45 -5.14 -3.46
C TYR A 456 -12.25 -4.69 -2.01
N GLY A 457 -12.93 -3.62 -1.58
CA GLY A 457 -12.88 -3.10 -0.22
C GLY A 457 -13.23 -4.18 0.81
N TYR A 458 -12.72 -4.02 2.03
CA TYR A 458 -13.00 -4.95 3.12
C TYR A 458 -14.46 -4.83 3.58
N ASP A 459 -15.25 -5.88 3.35
CA ASP A 459 -16.61 -5.99 3.90
C ASP A 459 -16.55 -6.38 5.37
N ASN A 460 -17.16 -5.55 6.26
CA ASN A 460 -17.19 -5.74 7.73
C ASN A 460 -18.05 -6.90 8.17
#